data_71fda82745b22356eef2b1ade5581af0
#
_entry.id   71fda82745b22356eef2b1ade5581af0
#
_cell.length_a   1.000
_cell.length_b   1.000
_cell.length_c   1.000
_cell.angle_alpha   90.00
_cell.angle_beta   90.00
_cell.angle_gamma   90.00
#
_symmetry.space_group_name_H-M   'P 1'
#
loop_
_entity.id
_entity.type
_entity.pdbx_description
1 polymer ?
#
loop_
_entity_poly.entity_id
_entity_poly.type
_entity_poly.pdbx_seq_one_letter_code
_entity_poly.pdbx_strand_id
1 'polypeptide(L)'
;MTTTLITGANKGLGHETARRLIAAGHTVYVGARDIERGRAAAAGLGARFVQLDVTDDASVAAAAATIEAEGGLDVLVNNAGIEVRSPEGEIIGAADLTADVMREVFETNVFGVVRVTHAFLPLLERSAAPVVVNVSSSLASLAQAGKGYPGAAYPASKTTVNMLTVQFAKAFPRMRINSVEPGYTATDLNQHAGVQTVEQGAEIIVRMAQVGPDGPTGGYFDASGPLSW
;
A
#
# COMPACT_ATOMS: atom_id res chain seq x y z
N MET A 1 5.02 20.53 -8.18
CA MET A 1 3.95 19.56 -8.49
C MET A 1 4.32 18.27 -7.73
N THR A 2 3.42 17.71 -6.97
CA THR A 2 3.71 16.54 -6.12
C THR A 2 3.77 15.27 -6.95
N THR A 3 4.86 14.52 -6.84
CA THR A 3 5.06 13.24 -7.54
C THR A 3 4.74 12.07 -6.61
N THR A 4 3.85 11.19 -7.04
CA THR A 4 3.35 10.05 -6.25
C THR A 4 3.57 8.72 -6.97
N LEU A 5 4.14 7.73 -6.27
CA LEU A 5 4.17 6.33 -6.69
C LEU A 5 3.14 5.52 -5.91
N ILE A 6 2.35 4.71 -6.61
CA ILE A 6 1.41 3.77 -5.98
C ILE A 6 1.72 2.36 -6.45
N THR A 7 2.08 1.46 -5.54
CA THR A 7 2.33 0.05 -5.88
C THR A 7 1.02 -0.71 -6.08
N GLY A 8 0.96 -1.62 -7.06
CA GLY A 8 -0.25 -2.39 -7.35
C GLY A 8 -1.42 -1.54 -7.84
N ALA A 9 -1.16 -0.46 -8.58
CA ALA A 9 -2.16 0.54 -8.96
C ALA A 9 -2.89 0.26 -10.30
N ASN A 10 -2.73 -0.93 -10.87
CA ASN A 10 -3.40 -1.30 -12.13
C ASN A 10 -4.88 -1.67 -11.96
N LYS A 11 -5.39 -1.77 -10.73
CA LYS A 11 -6.79 -2.09 -10.41
C LYS A 11 -7.13 -1.70 -8.96
N GLY A 12 -8.42 -1.82 -8.61
CA GLY A 12 -8.95 -1.70 -7.24
C GLY A 12 -8.58 -0.39 -6.55
N LEU A 13 -8.26 -0.48 -5.26
CA LEU A 13 -7.95 0.68 -4.41
C LEU A 13 -6.79 1.53 -4.94
N GLY A 14 -5.71 0.89 -5.42
CA GLY A 14 -4.56 1.61 -5.97
C GLY A 14 -4.91 2.42 -7.21
N HIS A 15 -5.73 1.88 -8.11
CA HIS A 15 -6.19 2.56 -9.31
C HIS A 15 -7.09 3.76 -8.97
N GLU A 16 -8.05 3.58 -8.08
CA GLU A 16 -8.93 4.66 -7.65
C GLU A 16 -8.16 5.76 -6.89
N THR A 17 -7.20 5.37 -6.04
CA THR A 17 -6.30 6.32 -5.39
C THR A 17 -5.51 7.13 -6.42
N ALA A 18 -4.98 6.48 -7.47
CA ALA A 18 -4.28 7.15 -8.56
C ALA A 18 -5.19 8.17 -9.26
N ARG A 19 -6.39 7.77 -9.64
CA ARG A 19 -7.38 8.63 -10.29
C ARG A 19 -7.66 9.90 -9.47
N ARG A 20 -7.87 9.75 -8.16
CA ARG A 20 -8.20 10.88 -7.26
C ARG A 20 -6.99 11.79 -7.03
N LEU A 21 -5.78 11.24 -6.88
CA LEU A 21 -4.58 12.05 -6.71
C LEU A 21 -4.22 12.82 -7.98
N ILE A 22 -4.45 12.25 -9.17
CA ILE A 22 -4.32 12.99 -10.44
C ILE A 22 -5.30 14.16 -10.49
N ALA A 23 -6.57 13.94 -10.12
CA ALA A 23 -7.58 15.00 -10.03
C ALA A 23 -7.20 16.09 -9.00
N ALA A 24 -6.41 15.75 -7.98
CA ALA A 24 -5.85 16.68 -7.01
C ALA A 24 -4.54 17.36 -7.48
N GLY A 25 -4.10 17.14 -8.72
CA GLY A 25 -2.93 17.80 -9.30
C GLY A 25 -1.59 17.09 -9.08
N HIS A 26 -1.58 15.82 -8.66
CA HIS A 26 -0.35 15.03 -8.55
C HIS A 26 0.07 14.47 -9.92
N THR A 27 1.38 14.35 -10.13
CA THR A 27 1.95 13.46 -11.14
C THR A 27 2.01 12.06 -10.54
N VAL A 28 1.25 11.10 -11.08
CA VAL A 28 1.15 9.77 -10.51
C VAL A 28 1.85 8.73 -11.38
N TYR A 29 2.66 7.89 -10.74
CA TYR A 29 3.20 6.66 -11.31
C TYR A 29 2.34 5.48 -10.87
N VAL A 30 1.74 4.80 -11.83
CA VAL A 30 1.08 3.51 -11.67
C VAL A 30 2.16 2.43 -11.65
N GLY A 31 2.51 1.93 -10.48
CA GLY A 31 3.42 0.81 -10.29
C GLY A 31 2.66 -0.52 -10.43
N ALA A 32 3.05 -1.37 -11.38
CA ALA A 32 2.45 -2.69 -11.56
C ALA A 32 3.48 -3.69 -12.12
N ARG A 33 3.41 -4.97 -11.67
CA ARG A 33 4.27 -6.05 -12.14
C ARG A 33 3.98 -6.47 -13.58
N ASP A 34 2.69 -6.48 -13.94
CA ASP A 34 2.21 -6.80 -15.29
C ASP A 34 2.27 -5.53 -16.15
N ILE A 35 3.11 -5.57 -17.18
CA ILE A 35 3.38 -4.43 -18.06
C ILE A 35 2.13 -4.00 -18.83
N GLU A 36 1.41 -4.97 -19.40
CA GLU A 36 0.26 -4.70 -20.27
C GLU A 36 -0.89 -4.06 -19.47
N ARG A 37 -1.24 -4.66 -18.32
CA ARG A 37 -2.26 -4.13 -17.42
C ARG A 37 -1.87 -2.79 -16.81
N GLY A 38 -0.60 -2.65 -16.45
CA GLY A 38 -0.07 -1.41 -15.88
C GLY A 38 -0.11 -0.25 -16.88
N ARG A 39 0.33 -0.48 -18.11
CA ARG A 39 0.27 0.52 -19.21
C ARG A 39 -1.17 0.91 -19.55
N ALA A 40 -2.06 -0.07 -19.67
CA ALA A 40 -3.47 0.19 -19.94
C ALA A 40 -4.11 1.06 -18.84
N ALA A 41 -3.86 0.73 -17.57
CA ALA A 41 -4.36 1.51 -16.43
C ALA A 41 -3.80 2.94 -16.43
N ALA A 42 -2.48 3.09 -16.61
CA ALA A 42 -1.84 4.41 -16.65
C ALA A 42 -2.36 5.26 -17.81
N ALA A 43 -2.50 4.69 -19.00
CA ALA A 43 -3.04 5.39 -20.18
C ALA A 43 -4.49 5.87 -19.94
N GLY A 44 -5.33 5.01 -19.35
CA GLY A 44 -6.72 5.35 -19.01
C GLY A 44 -6.86 6.48 -18.01
N LEU A 45 -5.87 6.66 -17.13
CA LEU A 45 -5.83 7.70 -16.10
C LEU A 45 -5.09 8.98 -16.54
N GLY A 46 -4.33 8.96 -17.63
CA GLY A 46 -3.35 10.00 -17.93
C GLY A 46 -2.17 10.00 -16.96
N ALA A 47 -1.87 8.86 -16.36
CA ALA A 47 -0.76 8.65 -15.43
C ALA A 47 0.52 8.18 -16.15
N ARG A 48 1.65 8.20 -15.44
CA ARG A 48 2.88 7.54 -15.86
C ARG A 48 2.84 6.07 -15.43
N PHE A 49 3.45 5.20 -16.22
CA PHE A 49 3.62 3.79 -15.88
C PHE A 49 5.06 3.52 -15.46
N VAL A 50 5.24 2.72 -14.42
CA VAL A 50 6.53 2.11 -14.09
C VAL A 50 6.31 0.63 -13.79
N GLN A 51 7.12 -0.24 -14.42
CA GLN A 51 7.09 -1.66 -14.07
C GLN A 51 7.65 -1.81 -12.66
N LEU A 52 6.87 -2.45 -11.78
CA LEU A 52 7.23 -2.62 -10.39
C LEU A 52 6.64 -3.91 -9.83
N ASP A 53 7.48 -4.93 -9.69
CA ASP A 53 7.20 -6.11 -8.88
C ASP A 53 7.85 -5.92 -7.51
N VAL A 54 7.03 -5.80 -6.47
CA VAL A 54 7.50 -5.57 -5.09
C VAL A 54 8.25 -6.77 -4.51
N THR A 55 8.19 -7.93 -5.17
CA THR A 55 8.89 -9.17 -4.76
C THR A 55 10.24 -9.35 -5.44
N ASP A 56 10.62 -8.43 -6.35
CA ASP A 56 11.86 -8.50 -7.13
C ASP A 56 12.72 -7.25 -6.88
N ASP A 57 13.90 -7.45 -6.30
CA ASP A 57 14.87 -6.38 -5.98
C ASP A 57 15.30 -5.61 -7.23
N ALA A 58 15.51 -6.32 -8.37
CA ALA A 58 15.95 -5.68 -9.61
C ALA A 58 14.84 -4.80 -10.21
N SER A 59 13.58 -5.28 -10.17
CA SER A 59 12.41 -4.51 -10.61
C SER A 59 12.24 -3.25 -9.78
N VAL A 60 12.36 -3.35 -8.46
CA VAL A 60 12.25 -2.20 -7.55
C VAL A 60 13.37 -1.20 -7.77
N ALA A 61 14.62 -1.66 -7.93
CA ALA A 61 15.75 -0.78 -8.20
C ALA A 61 15.60 -0.04 -9.55
N ALA A 62 15.14 -0.73 -10.59
CA ALA A 62 14.89 -0.13 -11.91
C ALA A 62 13.78 0.93 -11.85
N ALA A 63 12.71 0.66 -11.10
CA ALA A 63 11.62 1.61 -10.89
C ALA A 63 12.12 2.87 -10.16
N ALA A 64 12.94 2.71 -9.12
CA ALA A 64 13.52 3.83 -8.38
C ALA A 64 14.42 4.70 -9.29
N ALA A 65 15.29 4.07 -10.08
CA ALA A 65 16.15 4.78 -11.04
C ALA A 65 15.34 5.55 -12.09
N THR A 66 14.24 4.95 -12.59
CA THR A 66 13.35 5.61 -13.55
C THR A 66 12.73 6.87 -12.96
N ILE A 67 12.15 6.78 -11.75
CA ILE A 67 11.50 7.91 -11.09
C ILE A 67 12.52 8.98 -10.66
N GLU A 68 13.72 8.57 -10.26
CA GLU A 68 14.81 9.49 -9.98
C GLU A 68 15.20 10.33 -11.20
N ALA A 69 15.38 9.71 -12.35
CA ALA A 69 15.74 10.38 -13.61
C ALA A 69 14.64 11.35 -14.08
N GLU A 70 13.39 11.12 -13.68
CA GLU A 70 12.24 11.94 -14.05
C GLU A 70 11.86 13.02 -13.01
N GLY A 71 12.69 13.22 -11.98
CA GLY A 71 12.56 14.35 -11.03
C GLY A 71 12.33 13.99 -9.57
N GLY A 72 12.29 12.70 -9.23
CA GLY A 72 12.19 12.23 -7.84
C GLY A 72 10.77 11.92 -7.37
N LEU A 73 10.61 11.71 -6.06
CA LEU A 73 9.39 11.23 -5.43
C LEU A 73 9.06 12.02 -4.16
N ASP A 74 7.81 12.44 -4.01
CA ASP A 74 7.29 13.08 -2.80
C ASP A 74 6.42 12.15 -1.97
N VAL A 75 5.62 11.30 -2.62
CA VAL A 75 4.64 10.44 -1.96
C VAL A 75 4.80 9.00 -2.43
N LEU A 76 4.94 8.08 -1.48
CA LEU A 76 4.91 6.64 -1.71
C LEU A 76 3.65 6.03 -1.09
N VAL A 77 2.85 5.33 -1.90
CA VAL A 77 1.71 4.53 -1.42
C VAL A 77 2.04 3.04 -1.60
N ASN A 78 2.37 2.36 -0.53
CA ASN A 78 2.53 0.90 -0.48
C ASN A 78 1.14 0.26 -0.42
N ASN A 79 0.54 0.04 -1.60
CA ASN A 79 -0.80 -0.54 -1.73
C ASN A 79 -0.79 -2.00 -2.20
N ALA A 80 0.25 -2.46 -2.88
CA ALA A 80 0.35 -3.84 -3.33
C ALA A 80 0.20 -4.82 -2.16
N GLY A 81 -0.66 -5.82 -2.33
CA GLY A 81 -0.90 -6.83 -1.31
C GLY A 81 -1.68 -8.01 -1.85
N ILE A 82 -1.53 -9.15 -1.19
CA ILE A 82 -2.23 -10.40 -1.50
C ILE A 82 -2.82 -11.01 -0.25
N GLU A 83 -3.85 -11.83 -0.46
CA GLU A 83 -4.37 -12.82 0.48
C GLU A 83 -4.34 -14.19 -0.23
N VAL A 84 -3.68 -15.16 0.38
CA VAL A 84 -3.65 -16.53 -0.14
C VAL A 84 -4.86 -17.31 0.39
N ARG A 85 -5.52 -18.00 -0.51
CA ARG A 85 -6.70 -18.84 -0.22
C ARG A 85 -6.44 -20.29 -0.61
N SER A 86 -7.26 -21.20 -0.10
CA SER A 86 -7.24 -22.60 -0.52
C SER A 86 -7.58 -22.75 -2.02
N PRO A 87 -7.31 -23.90 -2.64
CA PRO A 87 -7.73 -24.17 -4.02
C PRO A 87 -9.24 -23.99 -4.26
N GLU A 88 -10.05 -24.20 -3.22
CA GLU A 88 -11.52 -24.01 -3.23
C GLU A 88 -11.92 -22.52 -3.04
N GLY A 89 -10.95 -21.63 -2.82
CA GLY A 89 -11.18 -20.20 -2.64
C GLY A 89 -11.49 -19.78 -1.20
N GLU A 90 -11.31 -20.70 -0.24
CA GLU A 90 -11.60 -20.44 1.17
C GLU A 90 -10.42 -19.76 1.90
N ILE A 91 -10.73 -19.05 2.97
CA ILE A 91 -9.74 -18.42 3.84
C ILE A 91 -9.00 -19.51 4.63
N ILE A 92 -7.66 -19.50 4.56
CA ILE A 92 -6.81 -20.43 5.30
C ILE A 92 -6.74 -19.99 6.76
N GLY A 93 -7.39 -20.77 7.63
CA GLY A 93 -7.40 -20.57 9.08
C GLY A 93 -6.12 -21.02 9.76
N ALA A 94 -6.00 -20.75 11.07
CA ALA A 94 -4.80 -21.10 11.84
C ALA A 94 -4.53 -22.61 11.90
N ALA A 95 -5.57 -23.45 11.81
CA ALA A 95 -5.41 -24.91 11.82
C ALA A 95 -4.72 -25.46 10.56
N ASP A 96 -4.94 -24.81 9.42
CA ASP A 96 -4.43 -25.22 8.10
C ASP A 96 -3.24 -24.37 7.62
N LEU A 97 -2.78 -23.45 8.47
CA LEU A 97 -1.71 -22.52 8.15
C LEU A 97 -0.36 -23.26 8.04
N THR A 98 0.29 -23.11 6.89
CA THR A 98 1.64 -23.61 6.67
C THR A 98 2.67 -22.47 6.62
N ALA A 99 3.94 -22.83 6.83
CA ALA A 99 5.04 -21.86 6.67
C ALA A 99 5.15 -21.32 5.24
N ASP A 100 4.76 -22.10 4.24
CA ASP A 100 4.81 -21.68 2.83
C ASP A 100 3.73 -20.64 2.52
N VAL A 101 2.52 -20.80 3.03
CA VAL A 101 1.46 -19.76 2.96
C VAL A 101 1.92 -18.48 3.65
N MET A 102 2.56 -18.58 4.82
CA MET A 102 3.14 -17.40 5.50
C MET A 102 4.19 -16.71 4.64
N ARG A 103 5.14 -17.46 4.06
CA ARG A 103 6.20 -16.89 3.21
C ARG A 103 5.63 -16.16 2.01
N GLU A 104 4.66 -16.77 1.31
CA GLU A 104 4.03 -16.18 0.13
C GLU A 104 3.35 -14.83 0.46
N VAL A 105 2.54 -14.81 1.52
CA VAL A 105 1.87 -13.59 1.96
C VAL A 105 2.87 -12.53 2.42
N PHE A 106 3.88 -12.91 3.22
CA PHE A 106 4.88 -12.00 3.73
C PHE A 106 5.80 -11.46 2.64
N GLU A 107 6.11 -12.25 1.61
CA GLU A 107 6.96 -11.80 0.50
C GLU A 107 6.38 -10.54 -0.17
N THR A 108 5.08 -10.54 -0.44
CA THR A 108 4.42 -9.37 -1.02
C THR A 108 4.11 -8.30 0.03
N ASN A 109 3.41 -8.69 1.12
CA ASN A 109 2.78 -7.72 2.02
C ASN A 109 3.77 -7.08 3.00
N VAL A 110 4.89 -7.73 3.30
CA VAL A 110 5.88 -7.29 4.30
C VAL A 110 7.22 -6.98 3.65
N PHE A 111 7.87 -7.97 3.04
CA PHE A 111 9.18 -7.76 2.42
C PHE A 111 9.08 -6.81 1.23
N GLY A 112 7.97 -6.86 0.46
CA GLY A 112 7.69 -5.91 -0.59
C GLY A 112 7.61 -4.46 -0.07
N VAL A 113 6.93 -4.22 1.05
CA VAL A 113 6.88 -2.89 1.69
C VAL A 113 8.27 -2.42 2.12
N VAL A 114 9.05 -3.30 2.75
CA VAL A 114 10.43 -2.97 3.18
C VAL A 114 11.30 -2.66 1.97
N ARG A 115 11.30 -3.52 0.95
CA ARG A 115 12.09 -3.40 -0.27
C ARG A 115 11.80 -2.10 -1.01
N VAL A 116 10.51 -1.82 -1.25
CA VAL A 116 10.10 -0.60 -1.95
C VAL A 116 10.43 0.63 -1.10
N THR A 117 10.05 0.66 0.17
CA THR A 117 10.35 1.80 1.04
C THR A 117 11.85 2.09 1.05
N HIS A 118 12.70 1.07 1.27
CA HIS A 118 14.15 1.23 1.32
C HIS A 118 14.72 1.79 0.00
N ALA A 119 14.29 1.29 -1.14
CA ALA A 119 14.78 1.74 -2.44
C ALA A 119 14.40 3.20 -2.75
N PHE A 120 13.23 3.64 -2.26
CA PHE A 120 12.73 5.00 -2.50
C PHE A 120 13.08 6.01 -1.39
N LEU A 121 13.65 5.58 -0.26
CA LEU A 121 14.10 6.48 0.81
C LEU A 121 14.98 7.63 0.30
N PRO A 122 16.02 7.40 -0.54
CA PRO A 122 16.87 8.50 -1.00
C PRO A 122 16.12 9.57 -1.81
N LEU A 123 15.04 9.19 -2.51
CA LEU A 123 14.20 10.11 -3.26
C LEU A 123 13.31 10.91 -2.30
N LEU A 124 12.67 10.22 -1.36
CA LEU A 124 11.81 10.82 -0.35
C LEU A 124 12.57 11.78 0.56
N GLU A 125 13.81 11.46 0.94
CA GLU A 125 14.65 12.35 1.76
C GLU A 125 14.97 13.70 1.08
N ARG A 126 14.95 13.73 -0.26
CA ARG A 126 15.13 14.96 -1.05
C ARG A 126 13.84 15.77 -1.21
N SER A 127 12.69 15.20 -0.93
CA SER A 127 11.42 15.91 -0.96
C SER A 127 11.31 16.93 0.16
N ALA A 128 10.64 18.04 -0.11
CA ALA A 128 10.33 19.06 0.89
C ALA A 128 9.24 18.61 1.88
N ALA A 129 8.35 17.71 1.45
CA ALA A 129 7.23 17.21 2.24
C ALA A 129 6.98 15.70 1.95
N PRO A 130 7.91 14.82 2.38
CA PRO A 130 7.82 13.41 2.05
C PRO A 130 6.73 12.69 2.83
N VAL A 131 5.93 11.89 2.12
CA VAL A 131 4.83 11.10 2.69
C VAL A 131 4.95 9.64 2.29
N VAL A 132 4.72 8.74 3.24
CA VAL A 132 4.57 7.30 2.99
C VAL A 132 3.25 6.82 3.58
N VAL A 133 2.42 6.19 2.77
CA VAL A 133 1.15 5.58 3.18
C VAL A 133 1.26 4.08 2.99
N ASN A 134 1.15 3.34 4.08
CA ASN A 134 1.12 1.88 4.06
C ASN A 134 -0.33 1.40 4.16
N VAL A 135 -0.84 0.75 3.12
CA VAL A 135 -2.21 0.19 3.14
C VAL A 135 -2.22 -1.06 4.00
N SER A 136 -2.83 -0.93 5.16
CA SER A 136 -3.02 -1.97 6.17
C SER A 136 -4.45 -2.54 6.11
N SER A 137 -5.02 -2.93 7.24
CA SER A 137 -6.35 -3.51 7.39
C SER A 137 -6.79 -3.42 8.85
N SER A 138 -8.10 -3.37 9.14
CA SER A 138 -8.63 -3.52 10.50
C SER A 138 -8.19 -4.83 11.17
N LEU A 139 -7.94 -5.86 10.35
CA LEU A 139 -7.41 -7.15 10.80
C LEU A 139 -5.98 -7.08 11.37
N ALA A 140 -5.29 -5.96 11.16
CA ALA A 140 -3.96 -5.71 11.71
C ALA A 140 -3.97 -5.29 13.19
N SER A 141 -5.12 -4.89 13.72
CA SER A 141 -5.27 -4.44 15.10
C SER A 141 -5.39 -5.62 16.06
N LEU A 142 -4.42 -5.81 16.93
CA LEU A 142 -4.48 -6.82 18.00
C LEU A 142 -5.64 -6.53 18.97
N ALA A 143 -6.00 -5.26 19.16
CA ALA A 143 -7.15 -4.87 19.95
C ALA A 143 -8.49 -5.36 19.36
N GLN A 144 -8.52 -5.67 18.08
CA GLN A 144 -9.73 -6.14 17.36
C GLN A 144 -9.63 -7.60 16.89
N ALA A 145 -8.50 -8.28 17.11
CA ALA A 145 -8.21 -9.62 16.56
C ALA A 145 -9.22 -10.73 16.92
N GLY A 146 -10.02 -10.56 17.98
CA GLY A 146 -11.05 -11.54 18.37
C GLY A 146 -12.36 -11.46 17.59
N LYS A 147 -12.50 -10.63 16.56
CA LYS A 147 -13.77 -10.33 15.90
C LYS A 147 -14.06 -11.15 14.63
N GLY A 148 -13.96 -12.47 14.71
CA GLY A 148 -14.64 -13.37 13.78
C GLY A 148 -13.97 -13.67 12.43
N TYR A 149 -12.85 -13.04 12.06
CA TYR A 149 -12.12 -13.40 10.85
C TYR A 149 -11.20 -14.59 11.12
N PRO A 150 -11.31 -15.72 10.38
CA PRO A 150 -10.57 -16.95 10.68
C PRO A 150 -9.13 -16.98 10.15
N GLY A 151 -8.78 -16.12 9.20
CA GLY A 151 -7.47 -16.13 8.54
C GLY A 151 -6.34 -15.73 9.47
N ALA A 152 -5.13 -16.24 9.20
CA ALA A 152 -3.96 -15.98 10.05
C ALA A 152 -2.82 -15.26 9.32
N ALA A 153 -2.44 -15.68 8.10
CA ALA A 153 -1.30 -15.12 7.39
C ALA A 153 -1.49 -13.63 7.02
N TYR A 154 -2.65 -13.29 6.47
CA TYR A 154 -2.95 -11.91 6.06
C TYR A 154 -2.98 -10.94 7.25
N PRO A 155 -3.74 -11.19 8.33
CA PRO A 155 -3.71 -10.33 9.53
C PRO A 155 -2.30 -10.17 10.11
N ALA A 156 -1.55 -11.26 10.25
CA ALA A 156 -0.17 -11.22 10.75
C ALA A 156 0.73 -10.32 9.88
N SER A 157 0.59 -10.40 8.55
CA SER A 157 1.34 -9.54 7.63
C SER A 157 0.99 -8.07 7.82
N LYS A 158 -0.30 -7.74 7.99
CA LYS A 158 -0.76 -6.35 8.16
C LYS A 158 -0.41 -5.78 9.55
N THR A 159 -0.41 -6.62 10.59
CA THR A 159 0.14 -6.24 11.92
C THR A 159 1.64 -5.91 11.80
N THR A 160 2.39 -6.68 11.01
CA THR A 160 3.81 -6.41 10.77
C THR A 160 4.00 -5.09 10.01
N VAL A 161 3.16 -4.79 9.01
CA VAL A 161 3.17 -3.49 8.30
C VAL A 161 2.91 -2.33 9.27
N ASN A 162 2.00 -2.48 10.22
CA ASN A 162 1.74 -1.49 11.26
C ASN A 162 2.99 -1.26 12.13
N MET A 163 3.67 -2.32 12.57
CA MET A 163 4.91 -2.20 13.33
C MET A 163 6.02 -1.52 12.50
N LEU A 164 6.19 -1.90 11.24
CA LEU A 164 7.15 -1.26 10.33
C LEU A 164 6.85 0.24 10.16
N THR A 165 5.59 0.62 10.03
CA THR A 165 5.17 2.02 9.96
C THR A 165 5.67 2.83 11.16
N VAL A 166 5.49 2.31 12.37
CA VAL A 166 5.97 2.95 13.61
C VAL A 166 7.49 3.09 13.61
N GLN A 167 8.21 2.04 13.21
CA GLN A 167 9.68 2.06 13.24
C GLN A 167 10.28 2.99 12.16
N PHE A 168 9.72 2.98 10.95
CA PHE A 168 10.13 3.92 9.89
C PHE A 168 9.81 5.38 10.29
N ALA A 169 8.64 5.65 10.87
CA ALA A 169 8.28 6.99 11.33
C ALA A 169 9.25 7.51 12.41
N LYS A 170 9.71 6.65 13.33
CA LYS A 170 10.73 7.00 14.33
C LYS A 170 12.10 7.27 13.70
N ALA A 171 12.50 6.46 12.71
CA ALA A 171 13.78 6.59 12.04
C ALA A 171 13.84 7.83 11.12
N PHE A 172 12.71 8.24 10.55
CA PHE A 172 12.61 9.35 9.60
C PHE A 172 11.60 10.42 10.06
N PRO A 173 11.89 11.19 11.14
CA PRO A 173 10.93 12.10 11.76
C PRO A 173 10.48 13.27 10.86
N ARG A 174 11.21 13.56 9.79
CA ARG A 174 10.81 14.55 8.78
C ARG A 174 9.75 14.03 7.81
N MET A 175 9.57 12.71 7.72
CA MET A 175 8.58 12.09 6.83
C MET A 175 7.25 11.88 7.56
N ARG A 176 6.15 11.98 6.83
CA ARG A 176 4.82 11.60 7.32
C ARG A 176 4.56 10.15 6.89
N ILE A 177 4.80 9.20 7.79
CA ILE A 177 4.70 7.75 7.52
C ILE A 177 3.56 7.19 8.36
N ASN A 178 2.47 6.73 7.71
CA ASN A 178 1.27 6.25 8.40
C ASN A 178 0.72 4.97 7.77
N SER A 179 0.06 4.15 8.58
CA SER A 179 -0.78 3.05 8.14
C SER A 179 -2.22 3.50 7.97
N VAL A 180 -2.91 2.94 6.98
CA VAL A 180 -4.33 3.19 6.74
C VAL A 180 -5.12 1.91 6.60
N GLU A 181 -6.37 1.94 7.08
CA GLU A 181 -7.37 0.89 6.97
C GLU A 181 -8.49 1.38 6.04
N PRO A 182 -8.59 0.82 4.81
CA PRO A 182 -9.53 1.28 3.80
C PRO A 182 -10.97 0.78 4.00
N GLY A 183 -11.26 -0.02 5.01
CA GLY A 183 -12.55 -0.70 5.19
C GLY A 183 -12.67 -1.98 4.37
N TYR A 184 -13.73 -2.75 4.60
CA TYR A 184 -14.02 -3.96 3.86
C TYR A 184 -14.55 -3.61 2.46
N THR A 185 -13.62 -3.37 1.56
CA THR A 185 -13.84 -2.84 0.21
C THR A 185 -13.92 -3.97 -0.82
N ALA A 186 -14.93 -3.93 -1.70
CA ALA A 186 -15.14 -4.91 -2.78
C ALA A 186 -14.02 -4.82 -3.82
N THR A 187 -13.07 -5.75 -3.77
CA THR A 187 -11.93 -5.85 -4.69
C THR A 187 -11.63 -7.31 -5.03
N ASP A 188 -10.76 -7.56 -5.99
CA ASP A 188 -10.32 -8.93 -6.33
C ASP A 188 -9.67 -9.64 -5.14
N LEU A 189 -9.07 -8.90 -4.18
CA LEU A 189 -8.42 -9.47 -3.00
C LEU A 189 -9.38 -10.34 -2.18
N ASN A 190 -10.63 -9.93 -2.08
CA ASN A 190 -11.68 -10.60 -1.33
C ASN A 190 -12.82 -11.12 -2.20
N GLN A 191 -12.55 -11.36 -3.50
CA GLN A 191 -13.54 -11.86 -4.47
C GLN A 191 -14.79 -10.96 -4.55
N HIS A 192 -14.60 -9.65 -4.38
CA HIS A 192 -15.65 -8.63 -4.36
C HIS A 192 -16.70 -8.79 -3.24
N ALA A 193 -16.36 -9.50 -2.16
CA ALA A 193 -17.28 -9.71 -1.02
C ALA A 193 -17.35 -8.49 -0.07
N GLY A 194 -16.60 -7.42 -0.34
CA GLY A 194 -16.62 -6.20 0.47
C GLY A 194 -17.96 -5.46 0.42
N VAL A 195 -18.30 -4.76 1.50
CA VAL A 195 -19.54 -3.97 1.64
C VAL A 195 -19.37 -2.51 1.21
N GLN A 196 -18.12 -2.09 0.99
CA GLN A 196 -17.77 -0.74 0.53
C GLN A 196 -17.36 -0.76 -0.94
N THR A 197 -17.58 0.37 -1.63
CA THR A 197 -17.04 0.58 -2.97
C THR A 197 -15.54 0.95 -2.92
N VAL A 198 -14.84 0.81 -4.06
CA VAL A 198 -13.42 1.24 -4.14
C VAL A 198 -13.24 2.74 -3.91
N GLU A 199 -14.23 3.55 -4.29
CA GLU A 199 -14.24 4.99 -4.05
C GLU A 199 -14.27 5.31 -2.55
N GLN A 200 -15.10 4.60 -1.78
CA GLN A 200 -15.17 4.75 -0.33
C GLN A 200 -13.86 4.31 0.33
N GLY A 201 -13.34 3.14 -0.06
CA GLY A 201 -12.10 2.61 0.51
C GLY A 201 -10.86 3.46 0.18
N ALA A 202 -10.81 4.07 -1.01
CA ALA A 202 -9.68 4.92 -1.39
C ALA A 202 -9.64 6.26 -0.64
N GLU A 203 -10.71 6.69 0.01
CA GLU A 203 -10.80 8.00 0.67
C GLU A 203 -9.69 8.21 1.69
N ILE A 204 -9.49 7.28 2.61
CA ILE A 204 -8.47 7.39 3.64
C ILE A 204 -7.05 7.38 3.03
N ILE A 205 -6.82 6.58 1.98
CA ILE A 205 -5.52 6.51 1.31
C ILE A 205 -5.19 7.87 0.69
N VAL A 206 -6.15 8.46 -0.04
CA VAL A 206 -6.01 9.78 -0.68
C VAL A 206 -5.78 10.88 0.36
N ARG A 207 -6.56 10.88 1.44
CA ARG A 207 -6.43 11.84 2.54
C ARG A 207 -5.04 11.78 3.16
N MET A 208 -4.54 10.58 3.44
CA MET A 208 -3.23 10.41 4.09
C MET A 208 -2.05 10.62 3.12
N ALA A 209 -2.25 10.44 1.80
CA ALA A 209 -1.25 10.79 0.78
C ALA A 209 -1.07 12.31 0.59
N GLN A 210 -1.99 13.12 1.11
CA GLN A 210 -2.00 14.58 1.00
C GLN A 210 -1.76 15.30 2.33
N VAL A 211 -1.32 14.59 3.37
CA VAL A 211 -1.01 15.23 4.66
C VAL A 211 0.16 16.21 4.51
N GLY A 212 0.00 17.38 5.09
CA GLY A 212 1.06 18.39 5.11
C GLY A 212 2.20 18.06 6.08
N PRO A 213 3.26 18.85 6.09
CA PRO A 213 4.45 18.60 6.92
C PRO A 213 4.16 18.61 8.43
N ASP A 214 3.08 19.23 8.89
CA ASP A 214 2.64 19.23 10.28
C ASP A 214 1.61 18.13 10.59
N GLY A 215 1.31 17.28 9.60
CA GLY A 215 0.37 16.19 9.74
C GLY A 215 0.89 15.03 10.61
N PRO A 216 0.03 14.03 10.88
CA PRO A 216 0.40 12.90 11.72
C PRO A 216 1.51 12.05 11.08
N THR A 217 2.30 11.39 11.96
CA THR A 217 3.28 10.38 11.57
C THR A 217 3.33 9.27 12.62
N GLY A 218 3.59 8.03 12.20
CA GLY A 218 3.64 6.86 13.07
C GLY A 218 2.26 6.45 13.58
N GLY A 219 1.17 6.86 12.93
CA GLY A 219 -0.20 6.55 13.31
C GLY A 219 -0.86 5.52 12.39
N TYR A 220 -2.02 5.04 12.84
CA TYR A 220 -2.89 4.12 12.12
C TYR A 220 -4.29 4.72 12.04
N PHE A 221 -4.88 4.79 10.84
CA PHE A 221 -6.07 5.58 10.57
C PHE A 221 -7.06 4.84 9.67
N ASP A 222 -8.35 5.08 9.90
CA ASP A 222 -9.43 4.83 8.95
C ASP A 222 -10.12 6.14 8.50
N ALA A 223 -11.23 6.02 7.78
CA ALA A 223 -12.02 7.17 7.34
C ALA A 223 -12.57 8.00 8.52
N SER A 224 -12.78 7.39 9.69
CA SER A 224 -13.31 8.02 10.90
C SER A 224 -12.24 8.72 11.74
N GLY A 225 -10.97 8.34 11.61
CA GLY A 225 -9.87 8.92 12.37
C GLY A 225 -8.82 7.93 12.85
N PRO A 226 -8.11 8.20 13.95
CA PRO A 226 -7.10 7.32 14.52
C PRO A 226 -7.69 6.00 15.03
N LEU A 227 -6.95 4.92 14.78
CA LEU A 227 -7.27 3.57 15.26
C LEU A 227 -6.27 3.11 16.33
N SER A 228 -6.71 2.17 17.18
CA SER A 228 -5.82 1.42 18.07
C SER A 228 -5.09 0.32 17.28
N TRP A 229 -3.81 0.11 17.65
CA TRP A 229 -2.95 -0.93 17.09
C TRP A 229 -3.42 -2.35 17.36
#